data_3def66d24feb717e575524e0626765c3
#
_entry.id   3def66d24feb717e575524e0626765c3
#
_cell.length_a   1.000
_cell.length_b   1.000
_cell.length_c   1.000
_cell.angle_alpha   90.00
_cell.angle_beta   90.00
_cell.angle_gamma   90.00
#
_symmetry.space_group_name_H-M   'P 1'
#
loop_
_entity.id
_entity.type
_entity.pdbx_description
1 polymer ?
#
loop_
_entity_poly.entity_id
_entity_poly.type
_entity_poly.pdbx_seq_one_letter_code
_entity_poly.pdbx_strand_id
1 'polypeptide(L)'
;MDIQAFGVEEWLNEWETQAKYDIAGSSIASMTLEEVLALGDGQAVMGDLLQAKMNYGWIEGSPAFKEEVAKLYETVSVDSILQTNGATGANHLAIYALIQPGDHVISLYPSYQQLYDIPRSFGAEVDLWRIDEKRDWLPDLEDLKSLLRPNTKMICINNANNPTGSVMTRDFLEKVVELARSVGAYILSDEVYQPLEEGMDVPAIVDLYEKGISTNSLSKTYSIPGIRVGWVAANKELSDLFRKYRDYTMICAGVIDDALATHVLKNKAVILERNRRLVEGNLRILQDWVEHEPHVQLVFPKQVSTSFIRLDIPEDTESFCLRLLQEEGVLLVPGNRFDMPGYARLGYCTHRSILQEGLKRLSAFLRQFDDLD
;
A
#
# COMPACT_ATOMS: atom_id res chain seq x y z
N MET A 1 7.56 1.26 -25.68
CA MET A 1 7.06 1.30 -24.30
C MET A 1 7.90 2.36 -23.58
N ASP A 2 7.28 3.38 -23.06
CA ASP A 2 7.93 4.40 -22.24
C ASP A 2 7.23 4.43 -20.88
N ILE A 3 7.98 4.52 -19.78
CA ILE A 3 7.46 4.54 -18.43
C ILE A 3 8.19 5.64 -17.64
N GLN A 4 7.44 6.40 -16.87
CA GLN A 4 8.00 7.44 -16.02
C GLN A 4 8.82 6.84 -14.89
N ALA A 5 9.84 7.55 -14.42
CA ALA A 5 10.55 7.18 -13.21
C ALA A 5 9.57 7.10 -12.03
N PHE A 6 9.75 6.11 -11.16
CA PHE A 6 8.89 5.93 -10.00
C PHE A 6 9.31 6.92 -8.90
N GLY A 7 8.65 8.06 -8.81
CA GLY A 7 9.12 9.21 -8.03
C GLY A 7 9.43 8.89 -6.57
N VAL A 8 8.56 8.15 -5.89
CA VAL A 8 8.77 7.76 -4.48
C VAL A 8 9.94 6.78 -4.32
N GLU A 9 10.01 5.78 -5.20
CA GLU A 9 11.07 4.77 -5.12
C GLU A 9 12.43 5.37 -5.49
N GLU A 10 12.47 6.28 -6.47
CA GLU A 10 13.68 7.02 -6.83
C GLU A 10 14.23 7.82 -5.64
N TRP A 11 13.35 8.53 -4.91
CA TRP A 11 13.69 9.25 -3.69
C TRP A 11 14.22 8.32 -2.60
N LEU A 12 13.52 7.24 -2.31
CA LEU A 12 13.91 6.29 -1.26
C LEU A 12 15.21 5.56 -1.61
N ASN A 13 15.38 5.11 -2.87
CA ASN A 13 16.60 4.44 -3.33
C ASN A 13 17.85 5.31 -3.16
N GLU A 14 17.70 6.63 -3.30
CA GLU A 14 18.82 7.57 -3.17
C GLU A 14 19.12 7.92 -1.71
N TRP A 15 18.09 8.07 -0.88
CA TRP A 15 18.21 8.73 0.43
C TRP A 15 17.96 7.84 1.64
N GLU A 16 17.23 6.72 1.52
CA GLU A 16 16.81 5.89 2.67
C GLU A 16 18.00 5.41 3.51
N THR A 17 19.09 4.99 2.87
CA THR A 17 20.28 4.48 3.57
C THR A 17 21.07 5.56 4.33
N GLN A 18 20.78 6.84 4.08
CA GLN A 18 21.42 7.98 4.74
C GLN A 18 20.64 8.46 5.97
N ALA A 19 19.40 7.98 6.12
CA ALA A 19 18.53 8.37 7.22
C ALA A 19 19.00 7.82 8.56
N LYS A 20 19.13 8.68 9.55
CA LYS A 20 19.31 8.29 10.96
C LYS A 20 17.95 8.04 11.63
N TYR A 21 16.96 8.82 11.24
CA TYR A 21 15.59 8.75 11.74
C TYR A 21 14.66 8.63 10.52
N ASP A 22 14.45 7.39 10.09
CA ASP A 22 13.52 7.12 9.00
C ASP A 22 12.08 7.16 9.53
N ILE A 23 11.41 8.26 9.21
CA ILE A 23 9.98 8.46 9.39
C ILE A 23 9.29 8.71 8.03
N ALA A 24 9.84 8.15 6.94
CA ALA A 24 9.28 8.19 5.60
C ALA A 24 8.59 6.88 5.21
N GLY A 25 8.92 5.78 5.89
CA GLY A 25 8.45 4.43 5.55
C GLY A 25 6.94 4.28 5.56
N SER A 26 6.41 3.43 4.68
CA SER A 26 4.97 3.16 4.57
C SER A 26 4.53 1.83 5.19
N SER A 27 5.47 1.07 5.77
CA SER A 27 5.17 -0.19 6.47
C SER A 27 5.03 0.05 7.98
N ILE A 28 4.26 -0.79 8.65
CA ILE A 28 4.34 -0.88 10.11
C ILE A 28 5.69 -1.53 10.45
N ALA A 29 6.34 -1.09 11.53
CA ALA A 29 7.67 -1.52 11.95
C ALA A 29 7.88 -3.03 11.74
N SER A 30 8.86 -3.36 10.90
CA SER A 30 9.11 -4.72 10.45
C SER A 30 9.51 -5.65 11.60
N MET A 31 9.10 -6.89 11.51
CA MET A 31 9.51 -7.96 12.42
C MET A 31 10.81 -8.59 11.95
N THR A 32 11.63 -9.00 12.89
CA THR A 32 12.79 -9.85 12.61
C THR A 32 12.35 -11.29 12.32
N LEU A 33 13.23 -12.09 11.68
CA LEU A 33 12.95 -13.52 11.49
C LEU A 33 12.80 -14.25 12.83
N GLU A 34 13.57 -13.86 13.85
CA GLU A 34 13.45 -14.41 15.21
C GLU A 34 12.06 -14.16 15.81
N GLU A 35 11.55 -12.93 15.70
CA GLU A 35 10.20 -12.57 16.16
C GLU A 35 9.11 -13.36 15.41
N VAL A 36 9.27 -13.55 14.09
CA VAL A 36 8.36 -14.36 13.27
C VAL A 36 8.37 -15.83 13.72
N LEU A 37 9.56 -16.41 13.92
CA LEU A 37 9.72 -17.80 14.35
C LEU A 37 9.36 -18.04 15.83
N ALA A 38 9.25 -17.00 16.64
CA ALA A 38 8.74 -17.09 18.00
C ALA A 38 7.22 -17.27 18.07
N LEU A 39 6.51 -17.05 16.95
CA LEU A 39 5.07 -17.26 16.86
C LEU A 39 4.74 -18.76 16.67
N GLY A 40 3.69 -19.24 17.34
CA GLY A 40 3.14 -20.56 17.12
C GLY A 40 4.20 -21.69 17.09
N ASP A 41 4.21 -22.43 15.99
CA ASP A 41 5.11 -23.57 15.74
C ASP A 41 6.34 -23.21 14.86
N GLY A 42 6.80 -21.97 14.90
CA GLY A 42 7.86 -21.46 14.02
C GLY A 42 9.18 -22.26 14.07
N GLN A 43 9.49 -22.89 15.21
CA GLN A 43 10.67 -23.78 15.30
C GLN A 43 10.50 -25.05 14.44
N ALA A 44 9.28 -25.59 14.34
CA ALA A 44 8.99 -26.70 13.45
C ALA A 44 9.09 -26.27 11.99
N VAL A 45 8.55 -25.09 11.63
CA VAL A 45 8.67 -24.51 10.27
C VAL A 45 10.14 -24.36 9.87
N MET A 46 11.00 -23.85 10.76
CA MET A 46 12.43 -23.74 10.49
C MET A 46 13.07 -25.14 10.34
N GLY A 47 12.72 -26.10 11.17
CA GLY A 47 13.18 -27.48 11.08
C GLY A 47 12.85 -28.13 9.74
N ASP A 48 11.64 -27.95 9.26
CA ASP A 48 11.17 -28.44 7.96
C ASP A 48 11.93 -27.75 6.80
N LEU A 49 12.12 -26.43 6.87
CA LEU A 49 12.88 -25.68 5.87
C LEU A 49 14.33 -26.13 5.77
N LEU A 50 14.98 -26.47 6.89
CA LEU A 50 16.36 -26.97 6.88
C LEU A 50 16.50 -28.34 6.19
N GLN A 51 15.42 -29.12 6.08
CA GLN A 51 15.37 -30.40 5.38
C GLN A 51 14.77 -30.28 3.96
N ALA A 52 14.20 -29.13 3.61
CA ALA A 52 13.55 -28.92 2.34
C ALA A 52 14.56 -28.89 1.20
N LYS A 53 14.23 -29.57 0.10
CA LYS A 53 15.00 -29.43 -1.14
C LYS A 53 14.65 -28.09 -1.80
N MET A 54 15.65 -27.35 -2.25
CA MET A 54 15.50 -26.07 -2.94
C MET A 54 15.13 -26.26 -4.42
N ASN A 55 14.15 -27.11 -4.70
CA ASN A 55 13.54 -27.26 -6.02
C ASN A 55 12.57 -26.10 -6.29
N TYR A 56 11.97 -26.08 -7.51
CA TYR A 56 10.84 -25.18 -7.76
C TYR A 56 9.71 -25.42 -6.75
N GLY A 57 9.20 -24.32 -6.20
CA GLY A 57 8.09 -24.35 -5.24
C GLY A 57 6.73 -24.55 -5.91
N TRP A 58 5.69 -24.24 -5.17
CA TRP A 58 4.32 -24.29 -5.64
C TRP A 58 4.07 -23.24 -6.74
N ILE A 59 3.40 -23.66 -7.82
CA ILE A 59 3.17 -22.77 -8.97
C ILE A 59 2.32 -21.55 -8.57
N GLU A 60 1.25 -21.73 -7.80
CA GLU A 60 0.30 -20.68 -7.43
C GLU A 60 0.41 -20.22 -5.96
N GLY A 61 1.40 -20.71 -5.25
CA GLY A 61 1.47 -20.72 -3.81
C GLY A 61 0.99 -22.06 -3.25
N SER A 62 1.47 -22.45 -2.06
CA SER A 62 1.10 -23.73 -1.44
C SER A 62 -0.41 -23.77 -1.12
N PRO A 63 -1.02 -24.98 -1.06
CA PRO A 63 -2.39 -25.12 -0.60
C PRO A 63 -2.63 -24.45 0.75
N ALA A 64 -1.70 -24.61 1.70
CA ALA A 64 -1.81 -24.02 3.02
C ALA A 64 -1.74 -22.47 2.98
N PHE A 65 -0.88 -21.89 2.13
CA PHE A 65 -0.86 -20.44 1.89
C PHE A 65 -2.20 -19.95 1.33
N LYS A 66 -2.69 -20.59 0.28
CA LYS A 66 -3.96 -20.22 -0.38
C LYS A 66 -5.16 -20.36 0.56
N GLU A 67 -5.19 -21.39 1.40
CA GLU A 67 -6.22 -21.58 2.42
C GLU A 67 -6.21 -20.43 3.46
N GLU A 68 -5.04 -20.00 3.93
CA GLU A 68 -4.94 -18.91 4.89
C GLU A 68 -5.31 -17.55 4.26
N VAL A 69 -4.95 -17.32 3.00
CA VAL A 69 -5.36 -16.13 2.26
C VAL A 69 -6.87 -16.13 2.01
N ALA A 70 -7.47 -17.25 1.63
CA ALA A 70 -8.91 -17.35 1.39
C ALA A 70 -9.75 -16.93 2.61
N LYS A 71 -9.25 -17.19 3.83
CA LYS A 71 -9.92 -16.76 5.09
C LYS A 71 -9.96 -15.25 5.31
N LEU A 72 -9.26 -14.48 4.49
CA LEU A 72 -9.28 -12.99 4.53
C LEU A 72 -10.46 -12.42 3.74
N TYR A 73 -11.15 -13.23 2.97
CA TYR A 73 -12.23 -12.84 2.05
C TYR A 73 -13.52 -13.58 2.37
N GLU A 74 -14.65 -13.00 1.99
CA GLU A 74 -15.98 -13.60 2.20
C GLU A 74 -16.37 -14.55 1.07
N THR A 75 -16.01 -14.22 -0.18
CA THR A 75 -16.49 -14.91 -1.39
C THR A 75 -15.42 -15.65 -2.17
N VAL A 76 -14.14 -15.44 -1.84
CA VAL A 76 -13.01 -15.96 -2.62
C VAL A 76 -12.72 -17.42 -2.27
N SER A 77 -12.69 -18.27 -3.29
CA SER A 77 -12.26 -19.67 -3.13
C SER A 77 -10.72 -19.79 -3.20
N VAL A 78 -10.20 -20.89 -2.65
CA VAL A 78 -8.77 -21.22 -2.70
C VAL A 78 -8.22 -21.21 -4.13
N ASP A 79 -9.01 -21.66 -5.12
CA ASP A 79 -8.61 -21.72 -6.53
C ASP A 79 -8.58 -20.33 -7.21
N SER A 80 -9.04 -19.31 -6.52
CA SER A 80 -9.11 -17.94 -7.01
C SER A 80 -7.98 -17.04 -6.47
N ILE A 81 -6.96 -17.64 -5.87
CA ILE A 81 -5.81 -16.95 -5.26
C ILE A 81 -4.53 -17.36 -5.98
N LEU A 82 -3.73 -16.35 -6.34
CA LEU A 82 -2.39 -16.53 -6.89
C LEU A 82 -1.37 -15.75 -6.07
N GLN A 83 -0.35 -16.43 -5.58
CA GLN A 83 0.80 -15.80 -4.93
C GLN A 83 1.64 -15.02 -5.94
N THR A 84 2.14 -13.87 -5.51
CA THR A 84 2.97 -12.97 -6.32
C THR A 84 4.16 -12.43 -5.54
N ASN A 85 5.11 -11.79 -6.23
CA ASN A 85 6.23 -11.07 -5.61
C ASN A 85 5.75 -9.74 -5.02
N GLY A 86 5.14 -9.80 -3.84
CA GLY A 86 4.47 -8.66 -3.21
C GLY A 86 3.24 -8.21 -4.00
N ALA A 87 2.54 -7.20 -3.48
CA ALA A 87 1.43 -6.57 -4.20
C ALA A 87 1.90 -5.86 -5.48
N THR A 88 3.16 -5.43 -5.54
CA THR A 88 3.78 -4.89 -6.75
C THR A 88 3.66 -5.85 -7.93
N GLY A 89 3.95 -7.14 -7.69
CA GLY A 89 3.76 -8.20 -8.68
C GLY A 89 2.29 -8.48 -8.99
N ALA A 90 1.40 -8.38 -8.00
CA ALA A 90 -0.04 -8.58 -8.17
C ALA A 90 -0.68 -7.48 -9.03
N ASN A 91 -0.38 -6.22 -8.73
CA ASN A 91 -0.85 -5.07 -9.51
C ASN A 91 -0.36 -5.15 -10.97
N HIS A 92 0.95 -5.40 -11.13
CA HIS A 92 1.52 -5.55 -12.47
C HIS A 92 0.84 -6.69 -13.25
N LEU A 93 0.63 -7.84 -12.62
CA LEU A 93 0.00 -9.01 -13.25
C LEU A 93 -1.43 -8.70 -13.73
N ALA A 94 -2.24 -8.06 -12.88
CA ALA A 94 -3.62 -7.72 -13.24
C ALA A 94 -3.67 -6.73 -14.42
N ILE A 95 -2.84 -5.71 -14.40
CA ILE A 95 -2.76 -4.70 -15.47
C ILE A 95 -2.22 -5.34 -16.76
N TYR A 96 -1.15 -6.13 -16.66
CA TYR A 96 -0.52 -6.80 -17.80
C TYR A 96 -1.48 -7.77 -18.51
N ALA A 97 -2.32 -8.46 -17.75
CA ALA A 97 -3.25 -9.44 -18.33
C ALA A 97 -4.50 -8.80 -18.96
N LEU A 98 -4.91 -7.60 -18.51
CA LEU A 98 -6.20 -7.02 -18.88
C LEU A 98 -6.10 -5.78 -19.77
N ILE A 99 -5.04 -5.00 -19.67
CA ILE A 99 -4.92 -3.71 -20.34
C ILE A 99 -4.20 -3.85 -21.66
N GLN A 100 -4.78 -3.24 -22.69
CA GLN A 100 -4.25 -3.20 -24.04
C GLN A 100 -4.14 -1.75 -24.55
N PRO A 101 -3.32 -1.50 -25.60
CA PRO A 101 -3.25 -0.17 -26.20
C PRO A 101 -4.63 0.32 -26.65
N GLY A 102 -4.98 1.57 -26.27
CA GLY A 102 -6.27 2.19 -26.59
C GLY A 102 -7.38 1.93 -25.57
N ASP A 103 -7.15 1.07 -24.56
CA ASP A 103 -8.07 0.96 -23.44
C ASP A 103 -8.09 2.25 -22.61
N HIS A 104 -9.20 2.54 -21.98
CA HIS A 104 -9.33 3.65 -21.04
C HIS A 104 -9.29 3.14 -19.60
N VAL A 105 -8.45 3.78 -18.78
CA VAL A 105 -8.27 3.48 -17.35
C VAL A 105 -8.51 4.75 -16.53
N ILE A 106 -9.22 4.63 -15.42
CA ILE A 106 -9.35 5.70 -14.42
C ILE A 106 -8.56 5.26 -13.20
N SER A 107 -7.67 6.12 -12.70
CA SER A 107 -6.88 5.81 -11.49
C SER A 107 -7.06 6.87 -10.41
N LEU A 108 -7.26 6.41 -9.18
CA LEU A 108 -7.20 7.27 -7.99
C LEU A 108 -5.86 8.00 -7.95
N TYR A 109 -5.86 9.29 -7.58
CA TYR A 109 -4.67 10.13 -7.62
C TYR A 109 -4.69 11.25 -6.55
N PRO A 110 -3.56 11.52 -5.85
CA PRO A 110 -2.36 10.68 -5.82
C PRO A 110 -2.61 9.31 -5.19
N SER A 111 -1.85 8.33 -5.65
CA SER A 111 -1.86 6.97 -5.12
C SER A 111 -0.55 6.26 -5.48
N TYR A 112 -0.51 4.94 -5.38
CA TYR A 112 0.65 4.16 -5.76
C TYR A 112 0.87 4.20 -7.28
N GLN A 113 2.02 4.69 -7.71
CA GLN A 113 2.32 5.08 -9.11
C GLN A 113 2.11 3.95 -10.13
N GLN A 114 2.26 2.70 -9.74
CA GLN A 114 1.96 1.55 -10.61
C GLN A 114 0.56 1.61 -11.21
N LEU A 115 -0.43 2.09 -10.45
CA LEU A 115 -1.84 2.03 -10.83
C LEU A 115 -2.19 2.95 -12.02
N TYR A 116 -1.36 3.94 -12.32
CA TYR A 116 -1.58 4.84 -13.45
C TYR A 116 -0.45 4.81 -14.50
N ASP A 117 0.80 4.57 -14.13
CA ASP A 117 1.90 4.60 -15.09
C ASP A 117 2.12 3.26 -15.81
N ILE A 118 1.83 2.11 -15.18
CA ILE A 118 1.87 0.84 -15.90
C ILE A 118 0.82 0.79 -17.02
N PRO A 119 -0.47 1.14 -16.79
CA PRO A 119 -1.44 1.22 -17.89
C PRO A 119 -1.01 2.17 -19.01
N ARG A 120 -0.49 3.36 -18.67
CA ARG A 120 0.06 4.30 -19.66
C ARG A 120 1.17 3.69 -20.49
N SER A 121 2.09 2.97 -19.85
CA SER A 121 3.21 2.33 -20.53
C SER A 121 2.77 1.23 -21.51
N PHE A 122 1.59 0.66 -21.30
CA PHE A 122 0.96 -0.30 -22.23
C PHE A 122 0.13 0.38 -23.33
N GLY A 123 0.07 1.71 -23.35
CA GLY A 123 -0.63 2.49 -24.36
C GLY A 123 -2.11 2.73 -24.03
N ALA A 124 -2.53 2.56 -22.80
CA ALA A 124 -3.85 2.97 -22.34
C ALA A 124 -3.93 4.48 -22.16
N GLU A 125 -5.13 5.03 -22.37
CA GLU A 125 -5.48 6.37 -21.94
C GLU A 125 -5.83 6.34 -20.45
N VAL A 126 -5.18 7.20 -19.64
CA VAL A 126 -5.39 7.21 -18.19
C VAL A 126 -5.88 8.57 -17.72
N ASP A 127 -7.10 8.61 -17.21
CA ASP A 127 -7.67 9.75 -16.50
C ASP A 127 -7.44 9.60 -14.98
N LEU A 128 -7.17 10.74 -14.32
CA LEU A 128 -6.86 10.77 -12.89
C LEU A 128 -8.08 11.21 -12.08
N TRP A 129 -8.57 10.33 -11.21
CA TRP A 129 -9.62 10.60 -10.27
C TRP A 129 -9.02 11.15 -8.98
N ARG A 130 -9.11 12.48 -8.80
CA ARG A 130 -8.36 13.19 -7.77
C ARG A 130 -9.03 13.13 -6.41
N ILE A 131 -8.23 12.86 -5.37
CA ILE A 131 -8.63 12.99 -3.96
C ILE A 131 -8.49 14.47 -3.53
N ASP A 132 -9.25 14.87 -2.51
CA ASP A 132 -9.30 16.25 -2.01
C ASP A 132 -9.14 16.30 -0.50
N GLU A 133 -8.16 17.06 -0.01
CA GLU A 133 -7.93 17.26 1.43
C GLU A 133 -9.19 17.76 2.15
N LYS A 134 -9.97 18.65 1.52
CA LYS A 134 -11.21 19.20 2.08
C LYS A 134 -12.32 18.19 2.26
N ARG A 135 -12.17 16.99 1.70
CA ARG A 135 -13.09 15.86 1.82
C ARG A 135 -12.43 14.69 2.56
N ASP A 136 -11.54 14.97 3.50
CA ASP A 136 -10.77 13.97 4.23
C ASP A 136 -10.00 13.03 3.29
N TRP A 137 -9.46 13.59 2.20
CA TRP A 137 -8.76 12.87 1.13
C TRP A 137 -9.63 11.81 0.42
N LEU A 138 -10.94 11.95 0.44
CA LEU A 138 -11.82 11.15 -0.43
C LEU A 138 -12.03 11.86 -1.77
N PRO A 139 -12.14 11.11 -2.88
CA PRO A 139 -12.48 11.68 -4.17
C PRO A 139 -13.98 11.92 -4.30
N ASP A 140 -14.41 12.73 -5.28
CA ASP A 140 -15.81 12.92 -5.59
C ASP A 140 -16.34 11.83 -6.53
N LEU A 141 -17.50 11.25 -6.19
CA LEU A 141 -18.16 10.26 -7.04
C LEU A 141 -18.73 10.87 -8.32
N GLU A 142 -19.13 12.16 -8.32
CA GLU A 142 -19.56 12.83 -9.54
C GLU A 142 -18.39 13.06 -10.50
N ASP A 143 -17.17 13.30 -9.99
CA ASP A 143 -15.97 13.34 -10.81
C ASP A 143 -15.74 11.97 -11.46
N LEU A 144 -15.80 10.87 -10.69
CA LEU A 144 -15.69 9.52 -11.26
C LEU A 144 -16.70 9.29 -12.37
N LYS A 145 -17.95 9.64 -12.12
CA LYS A 145 -19.03 9.50 -13.11
C LYS A 145 -18.77 10.30 -14.39
N SER A 146 -18.19 11.49 -14.26
CA SER A 146 -17.84 12.34 -15.41
C SER A 146 -16.68 11.79 -16.23
N LEU A 147 -15.76 11.05 -15.59
CA LEU A 147 -14.61 10.42 -16.24
C LEU A 147 -14.96 9.11 -16.97
N LEU A 148 -16.07 8.47 -16.60
CA LEU A 148 -16.49 7.20 -17.20
C LEU A 148 -16.79 7.35 -18.69
N ARG A 149 -16.27 6.39 -19.48
CA ARG A 149 -16.49 6.27 -20.93
C ARG A 149 -17.02 4.88 -21.26
N PRO A 150 -17.71 4.69 -22.40
CA PRO A 150 -18.16 3.35 -22.80
C PRO A 150 -17.02 2.34 -22.96
N ASN A 151 -15.80 2.79 -23.23
CA ASN A 151 -14.60 1.96 -23.34
C ASN A 151 -13.73 1.97 -22.07
N THR A 152 -14.23 2.47 -20.93
CA THR A 152 -13.51 2.38 -19.64
C THR A 152 -13.33 0.90 -19.30
N LYS A 153 -12.07 0.46 -19.28
CA LYS A 153 -11.70 -0.93 -19.04
C LYS A 153 -11.50 -1.24 -17.57
N MET A 154 -10.88 -0.30 -16.83
CA MET A 154 -10.49 -0.52 -15.44
C MET A 154 -10.54 0.78 -14.64
N ILE A 155 -10.97 0.68 -13.39
CA ILE A 155 -10.83 1.70 -12.35
C ILE A 155 -9.81 1.16 -11.34
N CYS A 156 -8.71 1.89 -11.12
CA CYS A 156 -7.66 1.52 -10.18
C CYS A 156 -7.79 2.37 -8.91
N ILE A 157 -7.86 1.71 -7.75
CA ILE A 157 -7.91 2.35 -6.43
C ILE A 157 -6.85 1.77 -5.51
N ASN A 158 -6.42 2.55 -4.52
CA ASN A 158 -5.57 2.11 -3.43
C ASN A 158 -6.31 2.42 -2.11
N ASN A 159 -6.81 1.39 -1.45
CA ASN A 159 -7.67 1.51 -0.26
C ASN A 159 -7.19 0.58 0.88
N ALA A 160 -6.67 1.11 1.99
CA ALA A 160 -6.45 2.53 2.28
C ALA A 160 -5.38 3.15 1.36
N ASN A 161 -5.42 4.48 1.25
CA ASN A 161 -4.60 5.22 0.30
C ASN A 161 -3.18 5.50 0.82
N ASN A 162 -2.19 5.34 -0.03
CA ASN A 162 -0.86 5.91 0.08
C ASN A 162 -0.77 7.11 -0.90
N PRO A 163 -0.48 8.35 -0.42
CA PRO A 163 0.19 8.66 0.85
C PRO A 163 -0.72 9.05 2.02
N THR A 164 -2.01 9.27 1.82
CA THR A 164 -2.87 10.02 2.76
C THR A 164 -3.39 9.24 3.96
N GLY A 165 -3.47 7.92 3.85
CA GLY A 165 -4.09 7.08 4.87
C GLY A 165 -5.62 7.20 4.92
N SER A 166 -6.25 7.79 3.89
CA SER A 166 -7.71 7.83 3.76
C SER A 166 -8.29 6.47 3.40
N VAL A 167 -9.54 6.26 3.78
CA VAL A 167 -10.23 4.97 3.63
C VAL A 167 -11.61 5.16 3.03
N MET A 168 -11.88 4.45 1.94
CA MET A 168 -13.21 4.28 1.38
C MET A 168 -13.92 3.14 2.11
N THR A 169 -15.00 3.43 2.84
CA THR A 169 -15.83 2.43 3.52
C THR A 169 -16.74 1.69 2.56
N ARG A 170 -17.45 0.66 3.04
CA ARG A 170 -18.42 -0.14 2.27
C ARG A 170 -19.36 0.73 1.44
N ASP A 171 -20.04 1.69 2.07
CA ASP A 171 -21.04 2.55 1.40
C ASP A 171 -20.44 3.35 0.23
N PHE A 172 -19.18 3.74 0.35
CA PHE A 172 -18.46 4.44 -0.73
C PHE A 172 -18.07 3.47 -1.85
N LEU A 173 -17.51 2.33 -1.48
CA LEU A 173 -17.07 1.29 -2.43
C LEU A 173 -18.26 0.73 -3.24
N GLU A 174 -19.42 0.53 -2.62
CA GLU A 174 -20.64 0.07 -3.31
C GLU A 174 -21.06 1.05 -4.42
N LYS A 175 -20.95 2.35 -4.19
CA LYS A 175 -21.22 3.38 -5.21
C LYS A 175 -20.18 3.35 -6.34
N VAL A 176 -18.91 3.12 -6.02
CA VAL A 176 -17.87 2.91 -7.04
C VAL A 176 -18.18 1.67 -7.88
N VAL A 177 -18.64 0.59 -7.26
CA VAL A 177 -19.04 -0.64 -7.93
C VAL A 177 -20.23 -0.39 -8.87
N GLU A 178 -21.26 0.34 -8.43
CA GLU A 178 -22.40 0.71 -9.28
C GLU A 178 -21.95 1.47 -10.54
N LEU A 179 -21.06 2.44 -10.38
CA LEU A 179 -20.49 3.20 -11.48
C LEU A 179 -19.66 2.32 -12.42
N ALA A 180 -18.78 1.48 -11.90
CA ALA A 180 -17.98 0.53 -12.70
C ALA A 180 -18.89 -0.44 -13.48
N ARG A 181 -19.93 -0.97 -12.83
CA ARG A 181 -20.90 -1.90 -13.43
C ARG A 181 -21.65 -1.27 -14.59
N SER A 182 -21.96 0.04 -14.52
CA SER A 182 -22.69 0.76 -15.56
C SER A 182 -21.99 0.76 -16.93
N VAL A 183 -20.67 0.63 -16.94
CA VAL A 183 -19.84 0.55 -18.17
C VAL A 183 -19.13 -0.80 -18.32
N GLY A 184 -19.31 -1.72 -17.38
CA GLY A 184 -18.70 -3.05 -17.37
C GLY A 184 -17.20 -3.06 -17.10
N ALA A 185 -16.66 -2.01 -16.44
CA ALA A 185 -15.26 -1.89 -16.10
C ALA A 185 -14.86 -2.83 -14.96
N TYR A 186 -13.59 -3.28 -14.96
CA TYR A 186 -12.97 -3.93 -13.79
C TYR A 186 -12.66 -2.88 -12.72
N ILE A 187 -12.57 -3.32 -11.46
CA ILE A 187 -11.99 -2.51 -10.37
C ILE A 187 -10.77 -3.27 -9.86
N LEU A 188 -9.58 -2.66 -9.97
CA LEU A 188 -8.36 -3.10 -9.33
C LEU A 188 -8.17 -2.32 -8.05
N SER A 189 -8.21 -3.00 -6.90
CA SER A 189 -8.01 -2.40 -5.59
C SER A 189 -6.71 -2.93 -4.96
N ASP A 190 -5.75 -2.03 -4.77
CA ASP A 190 -4.57 -2.30 -3.97
C ASP A 190 -4.93 -2.11 -2.50
N GLU A 191 -4.98 -3.22 -1.75
CA GLU A 191 -5.49 -3.31 -0.38
C GLU A 191 -4.39 -3.64 0.65
N VAL A 192 -3.15 -3.27 0.35
CA VAL A 192 -2.00 -3.57 1.23
C VAL A 192 -2.06 -2.86 2.58
N TYR A 193 -2.76 -1.74 2.65
CA TYR A 193 -2.97 -0.96 3.88
C TYR A 193 -4.36 -1.25 4.44
N GLN A 194 -4.46 -2.20 5.34
CA GLN A 194 -5.71 -2.49 6.04
C GLN A 194 -5.83 -1.60 7.28
N PRO A 195 -6.93 -0.85 7.45
CA PRO A 195 -7.15 -0.09 8.68
C PRO A 195 -7.26 -1.03 9.86
N LEU A 196 -6.58 -0.68 10.95
CA LEU A 196 -6.60 -1.43 12.21
C LEU A 196 -7.60 -0.86 13.23
N GLU A 197 -8.38 0.13 12.82
CA GLU A 197 -9.45 0.76 13.62
C GLU A 197 -10.62 -0.22 13.78
N GLU A 198 -11.00 -0.49 15.04
CA GLU A 198 -12.10 -1.38 15.34
C GLU A 198 -13.44 -0.83 14.85
N GLY A 199 -14.26 -1.70 14.28
CA GLY A 199 -15.61 -1.37 13.81
C GLY A 199 -15.67 -0.69 12.44
N MET A 200 -14.53 -0.48 11.78
CA MET A 200 -14.52 0.06 10.42
C MET A 200 -14.88 -1.04 9.41
N ASP A 201 -15.93 -0.81 8.62
CA ASP A 201 -16.36 -1.74 7.57
C ASP A 201 -15.71 -1.36 6.23
N VAL A 202 -14.64 -2.08 5.89
CA VAL A 202 -13.86 -1.91 4.66
C VAL A 202 -13.71 -3.28 3.98
N PRO A 203 -14.71 -3.68 3.20
CA PRO A 203 -14.65 -4.95 2.49
C PRO A 203 -13.61 -4.92 1.36
N ALA A 204 -13.09 -6.10 1.03
CA ALA A 204 -12.30 -6.27 -0.18
C ALA A 204 -13.17 -6.07 -1.42
N ILE A 205 -12.62 -5.46 -2.47
CA ILE A 205 -13.41 -5.18 -3.69
C ILE A 205 -13.88 -6.47 -4.37
N VAL A 206 -13.12 -7.55 -4.26
CA VAL A 206 -13.48 -8.86 -4.81
C VAL A 206 -14.73 -9.45 -4.17
N ASP A 207 -15.04 -9.07 -2.92
CA ASP A 207 -16.25 -9.51 -2.21
C ASP A 207 -17.48 -8.68 -2.56
N LEU A 208 -17.30 -7.49 -3.14
CA LEU A 208 -18.39 -6.59 -3.54
C LEU A 208 -18.76 -6.67 -5.03
N TYR A 209 -17.84 -7.10 -5.87
CA TYR A 209 -17.99 -6.96 -7.30
C TYR A 209 -17.44 -8.17 -8.06
N GLU A 210 -18.23 -8.72 -8.98
CA GLU A 210 -17.85 -9.87 -9.82
C GLU A 210 -16.66 -9.60 -10.74
N LYS A 211 -16.37 -8.32 -11.06
CA LYS A 211 -15.17 -7.89 -11.77
C LYS A 211 -14.18 -7.16 -10.86
N GLY A 212 -14.30 -7.34 -9.54
CA GLY A 212 -13.36 -6.87 -8.55
C GLY A 212 -12.10 -7.69 -8.53
N ILE A 213 -10.95 -7.01 -8.39
CA ILE A 213 -9.61 -7.61 -8.29
C ILE A 213 -8.96 -7.00 -7.06
N SER A 214 -8.77 -7.80 -6.02
CA SER A 214 -8.08 -7.39 -4.80
C SER A 214 -6.63 -7.83 -4.85
N THR A 215 -5.70 -6.91 -4.60
CA THR A 215 -4.28 -7.20 -4.44
C THR A 215 -3.84 -6.87 -3.03
N ASN A 216 -3.01 -7.71 -2.44
CA ASN A 216 -2.54 -7.51 -1.07
C ASN A 216 -1.16 -8.15 -0.88
N SER A 217 -0.54 -7.91 0.28
CA SER A 217 0.76 -8.49 0.62
C SER A 217 1.02 -8.52 2.12
N LEU A 218 2.08 -9.18 2.51
CA LEU A 218 2.58 -9.19 3.89
C LEU A 218 3.46 -7.97 4.23
N SER A 219 3.65 -7.05 3.28
CA SER A 219 4.65 -5.98 3.40
C SER A 219 4.24 -4.84 4.32
N LYS A 220 2.95 -4.49 4.40
CA LYS A 220 2.49 -3.26 5.07
C LYS A 220 1.83 -3.58 6.41
N THR A 221 0.58 -4.00 6.36
CA THR A 221 -0.21 -4.32 7.56
C THR A 221 0.37 -5.48 8.38
N TYR A 222 1.05 -6.44 7.74
CA TYR A 222 1.62 -7.60 8.43
C TYR A 222 3.11 -7.45 8.80
N SER A 223 3.75 -6.31 8.54
CA SER A 223 5.12 -5.98 8.98
C SER A 223 6.25 -6.88 8.45
N ILE A 224 6.06 -7.54 7.31
CA ILE A 224 7.06 -8.48 6.78
C ILE A 224 7.33 -8.21 5.29
N PRO A 225 7.86 -7.03 4.94
CA PRO A 225 8.16 -6.68 3.55
C PRO A 225 9.31 -7.50 2.96
N GLY A 226 10.22 -8.01 3.79
CA GLY A 226 11.48 -8.63 3.37
C GLY A 226 11.32 -9.95 2.63
N ILE A 227 10.24 -10.71 2.85
CA ILE A 227 10.00 -11.99 2.16
C ILE A 227 9.34 -11.84 0.79
N ARG A 228 8.97 -10.62 0.37
CA ARG A 228 8.43 -10.33 -0.95
C ARG A 228 7.21 -11.17 -1.34
N VAL A 229 6.28 -11.39 -0.43
CA VAL A 229 5.05 -12.17 -0.70
C VAL A 229 3.81 -11.28 -0.71
N GLY A 230 3.05 -11.43 -1.76
CA GLY A 230 1.71 -10.87 -1.94
C GLY A 230 0.82 -11.85 -2.70
N TRP A 231 -0.36 -11.43 -3.06
CA TRP A 231 -1.31 -12.21 -3.83
C TRP A 231 -2.30 -11.34 -4.58
N VAL A 232 -2.89 -11.92 -5.62
CA VAL A 232 -4.09 -11.42 -6.27
C VAL A 232 -5.24 -12.36 -5.97
N ALA A 233 -6.40 -11.80 -5.63
CA ALA A 233 -7.66 -12.49 -5.45
C ALA A 233 -8.70 -11.90 -6.41
N ALA A 234 -9.36 -12.77 -7.18
CA ALA A 234 -10.35 -12.39 -8.18
C ALA A 234 -11.35 -13.54 -8.38
N ASN A 235 -12.32 -13.40 -9.27
CA ASN A 235 -13.15 -14.53 -9.64
C ASN A 235 -12.32 -15.62 -10.38
N LYS A 236 -12.87 -16.82 -10.51
CA LYS A 236 -12.15 -17.96 -11.09
C LYS A 236 -11.69 -17.72 -12.54
N GLU A 237 -12.51 -17.07 -13.36
CA GLU A 237 -12.17 -16.78 -14.77
C GLU A 237 -10.96 -15.84 -14.87
N LEU A 238 -10.95 -14.77 -14.06
CA LEU A 238 -9.82 -13.85 -13.99
C LEU A 238 -8.58 -14.52 -13.41
N SER A 239 -8.73 -15.35 -12.40
CA SER A 239 -7.60 -16.07 -11.81
C SER A 239 -6.95 -17.02 -12.80
N ASP A 240 -7.73 -17.72 -13.63
CA ASP A 240 -7.20 -18.57 -14.71
C ASP A 240 -6.47 -17.75 -15.78
N LEU A 241 -7.00 -16.57 -16.12
CA LEU A 241 -6.33 -15.65 -17.01
C LEU A 241 -5.00 -15.16 -16.40
N PHE A 242 -5.02 -14.70 -15.16
CA PHE A 242 -3.82 -14.22 -14.47
C PHE A 242 -2.75 -15.30 -14.34
N ARG A 243 -3.15 -16.54 -14.08
CA ARG A 243 -2.23 -17.67 -14.02
C ARG A 243 -1.45 -17.84 -15.32
N LYS A 244 -2.10 -17.73 -16.45
CA LYS A 244 -1.47 -17.81 -17.77
C LYS A 244 -0.40 -16.71 -17.97
N TYR A 245 -0.69 -15.48 -17.54
CA TYR A 245 0.25 -14.36 -17.66
C TYR A 245 1.35 -14.41 -16.59
N ARG A 246 1.04 -14.97 -15.41
CA ARG A 246 1.98 -15.09 -14.30
C ARG A 246 3.22 -15.89 -14.64
N ASP A 247 3.09 -16.92 -15.47
CA ASP A 247 4.22 -17.76 -15.93
C ASP A 247 5.32 -16.94 -16.65
N TYR A 248 4.99 -15.75 -17.15
CA TYR A 248 5.95 -14.82 -17.75
C TYR A 248 6.61 -13.87 -16.75
N THR A 249 6.15 -13.82 -15.52
CA THR A 249 6.67 -12.94 -14.47
C THR A 249 7.25 -13.71 -13.29
N MET A 250 6.63 -14.84 -12.93
CA MET A 250 6.98 -15.64 -11.77
C MET A 250 6.52 -17.09 -12.00
N ILE A 251 7.44 -17.99 -12.24
CA ILE A 251 7.13 -19.41 -12.56
C ILE A 251 6.47 -20.11 -11.35
N CYS A 252 7.01 -19.90 -10.15
CA CYS A 252 6.51 -20.51 -8.92
C CYS A 252 6.79 -19.64 -7.71
N ALA A 253 6.19 -19.97 -6.58
CA ALA A 253 6.53 -19.38 -5.28
C ALA A 253 7.93 -19.82 -4.82
N GLY A 254 8.63 -18.96 -4.08
CA GLY A 254 9.86 -19.34 -3.38
C GLY A 254 9.52 -20.30 -2.22
N VAL A 255 10.31 -21.37 -2.06
CA VAL A 255 10.05 -22.39 -1.03
C VAL A 255 10.11 -21.79 0.38
N ILE A 256 11.10 -20.95 0.65
CA ILE A 256 11.28 -20.29 1.95
C ILE A 256 10.20 -19.24 2.17
N ASP A 257 9.95 -18.41 1.16
CA ASP A 257 9.01 -17.30 1.24
C ASP A 257 7.58 -17.79 1.45
N ASP A 258 7.19 -18.85 0.74
CA ASP A 258 5.85 -19.47 0.87
C ASP A 258 5.64 -20.07 2.28
N ALA A 259 6.64 -20.79 2.80
CA ALA A 259 6.57 -21.39 4.13
C ALA A 259 6.46 -20.32 5.23
N LEU A 260 7.29 -19.27 5.16
CA LEU A 260 7.24 -18.15 6.11
C LEU A 260 5.93 -17.38 5.97
N ALA A 261 5.46 -17.12 4.75
CA ALA A 261 4.20 -16.44 4.51
C ALA A 261 3.00 -17.20 5.09
N THR A 262 2.98 -18.51 4.88
CA THR A 262 1.97 -19.40 5.46
C THR A 262 1.99 -19.34 6.99
N HIS A 263 3.17 -19.39 7.59
CA HIS A 263 3.34 -19.30 9.03
C HIS A 263 2.84 -17.96 9.60
N VAL A 264 3.19 -16.85 8.94
CA VAL A 264 2.71 -15.50 9.27
C VAL A 264 1.19 -15.42 9.23
N LEU A 265 0.57 -15.90 8.16
CA LEU A 265 -0.88 -15.86 7.99
C LEU A 265 -1.61 -16.72 9.02
N LYS A 266 -1.07 -17.89 9.39
CA LYS A 266 -1.61 -18.71 10.50
C LYS A 266 -1.58 -17.98 11.84
N ASN A 267 -0.60 -17.11 12.06
CA ASN A 267 -0.41 -16.33 13.28
C ASN A 267 -0.87 -14.87 13.15
N LYS A 268 -1.62 -14.52 12.10
CA LYS A 268 -2.00 -13.14 11.78
C LYS A 268 -2.68 -12.40 12.94
N ALA A 269 -3.47 -13.07 13.74
CA ALA A 269 -4.17 -12.43 14.86
C ALA A 269 -3.19 -11.80 15.87
N VAL A 270 -2.10 -12.49 16.19
CA VAL A 270 -1.06 -11.99 17.11
C VAL A 270 -0.31 -10.81 16.48
N ILE A 271 0.01 -10.90 15.20
CA ILE A 271 0.70 -9.86 14.45
C ILE A 271 -0.17 -8.60 14.35
N LEU A 272 -1.43 -8.75 13.98
CA LEU A 272 -2.36 -7.63 13.86
C LEU A 272 -2.60 -6.93 15.20
N GLU A 273 -2.69 -7.66 16.30
CA GLU A 273 -2.83 -7.07 17.63
C GLU A 273 -1.56 -6.31 18.05
N ARG A 274 -0.36 -6.85 17.79
CA ARG A 274 0.90 -6.12 17.97
C ARG A 274 0.88 -4.80 17.18
N ASN A 275 0.50 -4.90 15.93
CA ASN A 275 0.52 -3.77 15.00
C ASN A 275 -0.54 -2.73 15.37
N ARG A 276 -1.74 -3.14 15.77
CA ARG A 276 -2.79 -2.24 16.26
C ARG A 276 -2.29 -1.38 17.43
N ARG A 277 -1.68 -2.01 18.43
CA ARG A 277 -1.12 -1.29 19.60
C ARG A 277 -0.02 -0.30 19.21
N LEU A 278 0.84 -0.68 18.25
CA LEU A 278 1.89 0.20 17.76
C LEU A 278 1.29 1.40 17.02
N VAL A 279 0.37 1.15 16.09
CA VAL A 279 -0.28 2.19 15.28
C VAL A 279 -1.05 3.16 16.17
N GLU A 280 -1.88 2.67 17.09
CA GLU A 280 -2.62 3.52 18.03
C GLU A 280 -1.69 4.37 18.90
N GLY A 281 -0.65 3.75 19.45
CA GLY A 281 0.31 4.45 20.29
C GLY A 281 1.07 5.54 19.55
N ASN A 282 1.49 5.27 18.33
CA ASN A 282 2.23 6.21 17.49
C ASN A 282 1.30 7.29 16.89
N LEU A 283 0.04 6.95 16.59
CA LEU A 283 -0.94 7.93 16.13
C LEU A 283 -1.21 9.00 17.19
N ARG A 284 -1.29 8.63 18.47
CA ARG A 284 -1.41 9.59 19.58
C ARG A 284 -0.21 10.52 19.65
N ILE A 285 1.00 9.98 19.49
CA ILE A 285 2.23 10.81 19.46
C ILE A 285 2.18 11.80 18.29
N LEU A 286 1.73 11.35 17.13
CA LEU A 286 1.59 12.20 15.95
C LEU A 286 0.51 13.27 16.16
N GLN A 287 -0.62 12.92 16.76
CA GLN A 287 -1.70 13.87 17.10
C GLN A 287 -1.20 14.95 18.05
N ASP A 288 -0.61 14.55 19.18
CA ASP A 288 -0.04 15.48 20.17
C ASP A 288 1.01 16.40 19.53
N TRP A 289 1.82 15.88 18.61
CA TRP A 289 2.82 16.67 17.93
C TRP A 289 2.21 17.70 16.96
N VAL A 290 1.25 17.29 16.13
CA VAL A 290 0.58 18.20 15.15
C VAL A 290 -0.16 19.33 15.87
N GLU A 291 -0.78 19.07 17.04
CA GLU A 291 -1.48 20.08 17.84
C GLU A 291 -0.54 21.21 18.33
N HIS A 292 0.76 20.94 18.43
CA HIS A 292 1.75 21.88 18.94
C HIS A 292 2.72 22.40 17.86
N GLU A 293 2.53 22.00 16.60
CA GLU A 293 3.43 22.38 15.50
C GLU A 293 2.72 23.36 14.55
N PRO A 294 3.02 24.67 14.62
CA PRO A 294 2.28 25.69 13.89
C PRO A 294 2.43 25.59 12.36
N HIS A 295 3.54 25.01 11.88
CA HIS A 295 3.84 24.87 10.45
C HIS A 295 3.27 23.61 9.82
N VAL A 296 2.49 22.82 10.58
CA VAL A 296 1.99 21.52 10.10
C VAL A 296 0.48 21.40 10.24
N GLN A 297 -0.15 20.89 9.21
CA GLN A 297 -1.57 20.47 9.23
C GLN A 297 -1.69 19.03 8.77
N LEU A 298 -2.66 18.30 9.29
CA LEU A 298 -2.87 16.89 8.97
C LEU A 298 -4.35 16.52 9.05
N VAL A 299 -4.85 15.91 7.99
CA VAL A 299 -6.05 15.07 8.06
C VAL A 299 -5.61 13.70 8.59
N PHE A 300 -6.04 13.34 9.80
CA PHE A 300 -5.54 12.15 10.47
C PHE A 300 -5.93 10.85 9.76
N PRO A 301 -4.96 9.94 9.56
CA PRO A 301 -5.21 8.66 8.91
C PRO A 301 -6.08 7.73 9.80
N LYS A 302 -6.77 6.78 9.18
CA LYS A 302 -7.66 5.80 9.83
C LYS A 302 -6.90 4.57 10.31
N GLN A 303 -5.94 4.75 11.24
CA GLN A 303 -5.09 3.69 11.79
C GLN A 303 -4.43 2.81 10.71
N VAL A 304 -3.93 3.44 9.66
CA VAL A 304 -3.05 2.85 8.65
C VAL A 304 -1.65 3.44 8.77
N SER A 305 -0.65 2.84 8.12
CA SER A 305 0.76 3.18 8.36
C SER A 305 1.28 4.43 7.66
N THR A 306 0.45 5.12 6.88
CA THR A 306 0.84 6.35 6.16
C THR A 306 0.05 7.55 6.64
N SER A 307 0.69 8.72 6.61
CA SER A 307 0.06 10.02 6.79
C SER A 307 0.69 11.04 5.85
N PHE A 308 -0.07 12.09 5.51
CA PHE A 308 0.35 13.08 4.53
C PHE A 308 0.18 14.47 5.14
N ILE A 309 1.26 14.97 5.73
CA ILE A 309 1.29 16.27 6.39
C ILE A 309 1.36 17.40 5.36
N ARG A 310 0.62 18.47 5.58
CA ARG A 310 0.81 19.73 4.87
C ARG A 310 1.81 20.59 5.63
N LEU A 311 2.81 21.12 4.93
CA LEU A 311 3.85 21.97 5.46
C LEU A 311 3.57 23.43 5.03
N ASP A 312 3.34 24.30 6.00
CA ASP A 312 3.19 25.73 5.78
C ASP A 312 4.56 26.41 5.95
N ILE A 313 5.35 26.34 4.87
CA ILE A 313 6.71 26.82 4.78
C ILE A 313 6.93 27.58 3.46
N PRO A 314 7.77 28.61 3.43
CA PRO A 314 8.05 29.40 2.22
C PRO A 314 9.00 28.73 1.23
N GLU A 315 9.46 27.52 1.50
CA GLU A 315 10.45 26.76 0.74
C GLU A 315 9.77 25.63 -0.06
N ASP A 316 10.38 25.24 -1.20
CA ASP A 316 9.97 24.02 -1.91
C ASP A 316 10.13 22.78 -1.02
N THR A 317 9.10 21.94 -1.00
CA THR A 317 9.03 20.81 -0.06
C THR A 317 10.13 19.76 -0.33
N GLU A 318 10.54 19.53 -1.56
CA GLU A 318 11.62 18.59 -1.87
C GLU A 318 12.97 19.13 -1.35
N SER A 319 13.24 20.42 -1.55
CA SER A 319 14.43 21.08 -1.02
C SER A 319 14.46 21.05 0.49
N PHE A 320 13.31 21.31 1.14
CA PHE A 320 13.13 21.20 2.58
C PHE A 320 13.45 19.79 3.10
N CYS A 321 12.83 18.77 2.51
CA CYS A 321 13.04 17.37 2.93
C CYS A 321 14.49 16.92 2.77
N LEU A 322 15.17 17.39 1.71
CA LEU A 322 16.59 17.08 1.50
C LEU A 322 17.48 17.75 2.56
N ARG A 323 17.25 19.02 2.87
CA ARG A 323 18.00 19.72 3.93
C ARG A 323 17.73 19.10 5.30
N LEU A 324 16.48 18.77 5.62
CA LEU A 324 16.10 18.08 6.86
C LEU A 324 16.89 16.77 7.03
N LEU A 325 17.02 16.00 5.95
CA LEU A 325 17.81 14.77 5.97
C LEU A 325 19.31 15.08 6.20
N GLN A 326 19.87 16.04 5.47
CA GLN A 326 21.30 16.36 5.53
C GLN A 326 21.72 16.99 6.88
N GLU A 327 20.91 17.85 7.46
CA GLU A 327 21.22 18.60 8.66
C GLU A 327 20.81 17.83 9.95
N GLU A 328 19.65 17.16 9.93
CA GLU A 328 19.05 16.53 11.10
C GLU A 328 19.00 15.00 11.02
N GLY A 329 19.27 14.43 9.85
CA GLY A 329 19.21 12.98 9.61
C GLY A 329 17.80 12.42 9.58
N VAL A 330 16.77 13.24 9.39
CA VAL A 330 15.37 12.85 9.35
C VAL A 330 14.90 12.71 7.91
N LEU A 331 14.36 11.55 7.55
CA LEU A 331 13.82 11.28 6.23
C LEU A 331 12.29 11.42 6.23
N LEU A 332 11.77 12.18 5.26
CA LEU A 332 10.39 12.23 4.80
C LEU A 332 10.35 11.95 3.29
N VAL A 333 9.19 11.62 2.74
CA VAL A 333 9.01 11.65 1.28
C VAL A 333 8.31 12.95 0.89
N PRO A 334 8.97 13.84 0.11
CA PRO A 334 8.37 15.10 -0.30
C PRO A 334 7.13 14.85 -1.17
N GLY A 335 6.11 15.68 -1.00
CA GLY A 335 4.88 15.62 -1.78
C GLY A 335 5.09 15.82 -3.27
N ASN A 336 6.18 16.49 -3.66
CA ASN A 336 6.63 16.60 -5.06
C ASN A 336 6.69 15.24 -5.77
N ARG A 337 7.02 14.16 -5.03
CA ARG A 337 7.07 12.78 -5.56
C ARG A 337 5.68 12.15 -5.75
N PHE A 338 4.64 12.87 -5.37
CA PHE A 338 3.22 12.57 -5.61
C PHE A 338 2.52 13.68 -6.40
N ASP A 339 3.27 14.58 -7.03
CA ASP A 339 2.79 15.81 -7.67
C ASP A 339 1.96 16.73 -6.74
N MET A 340 2.29 16.72 -5.45
CA MET A 340 1.63 17.47 -4.38
C MET A 340 2.66 18.32 -3.61
N PRO A 341 3.24 19.36 -4.23
CA PRO A 341 4.13 20.26 -3.49
C PRO A 341 3.41 20.92 -2.32
N GLY A 342 4.12 21.21 -1.25
CA GLY A 342 3.55 21.69 0.02
C GLY A 342 3.13 20.58 0.99
N TYR A 343 3.27 19.31 0.59
CA TYR A 343 2.98 18.15 1.42
C TYR A 343 4.21 17.27 1.59
N ALA A 344 4.19 16.40 2.60
CA ALA A 344 5.17 15.33 2.76
C ALA A 344 4.52 14.07 3.35
N ARG A 345 4.92 12.89 2.86
CA ARG A 345 4.51 11.63 3.50
C ARG A 345 5.35 11.41 4.74
N LEU A 346 4.67 11.22 5.87
CA LEU A 346 5.19 10.85 7.16
C LEU A 346 4.67 9.45 7.53
N GLY A 347 5.59 8.48 7.59
CA GLY A 347 5.30 7.11 7.99
C GLY A 347 5.49 6.94 9.49
N TYR A 348 4.46 7.22 10.25
CA TYR A 348 4.53 7.25 11.72
C TYR A 348 4.58 5.88 12.40
N CYS A 349 4.46 4.78 11.65
CA CYS A 349 4.39 3.43 12.21
C CYS A 349 5.76 2.73 12.36
N THR A 350 6.84 3.49 12.43
CA THR A 350 8.18 3.02 12.80
C THR A 350 8.28 2.78 14.32
N HIS A 351 9.45 2.37 14.83
CA HIS A 351 9.68 2.25 16.26
C HIS A 351 9.45 3.58 16.98
N ARG A 352 8.76 3.52 18.14
CA ARG A 352 8.36 4.72 18.90
C ARG A 352 9.51 5.71 19.15
N SER A 353 10.69 5.21 19.51
CA SER A 353 11.85 6.07 19.79
C SER A 353 12.35 6.81 18.54
N ILE A 354 12.28 6.17 17.37
CA ILE A 354 12.64 6.80 16.10
C ILE A 354 11.63 7.86 15.72
N LEU A 355 10.33 7.57 15.86
CA LEU A 355 9.27 8.54 15.62
C LEU A 355 9.43 9.78 16.51
N GLN A 356 9.56 9.59 17.82
CA GLN A 356 9.67 10.69 18.78
C GLN A 356 10.88 11.58 18.52
N GLU A 357 12.06 10.99 18.28
CA GLU A 357 13.25 11.78 18.00
C GLU A 357 13.19 12.44 16.61
N GLY A 358 12.62 11.74 15.59
CA GLY A 358 12.40 12.30 14.27
C GLY A 358 11.48 13.53 14.30
N LEU A 359 10.34 13.43 14.99
CA LEU A 359 9.40 14.55 15.15
C LEU A 359 10.02 15.72 15.93
N LYS A 360 10.77 15.46 17.01
CA LYS A 360 11.47 16.48 17.77
C LYS A 360 12.47 17.26 16.92
N ARG A 361 13.23 16.56 16.05
CA ARG A 361 14.19 17.20 15.13
C ARG A 361 13.50 17.97 14.03
N LEU A 362 12.41 17.41 13.49
CA LEU A 362 11.57 18.11 12.52
C LEU A 362 11.03 19.42 13.09
N SER A 363 10.52 19.42 14.35
CA SER A 363 10.11 20.65 15.03
C SER A 363 11.26 21.64 15.16
N ALA A 364 12.45 21.20 15.61
CA ALA A 364 13.60 22.09 15.75
C ALA A 364 14.00 22.70 14.40
N PHE A 365 13.91 21.93 13.32
CA PHE A 365 14.21 22.40 11.98
C PHE A 365 13.15 23.38 11.44
N LEU A 366 11.87 23.18 11.77
CA LEU A 366 10.78 24.08 11.38
C LEU A 366 10.87 25.46 12.07
N ARG A 367 11.48 25.58 13.27
CA ARG A 367 11.65 26.85 13.98
C ARG A 367 12.38 27.93 13.17
N GLN A 368 13.15 27.57 12.14
CA GLN A 368 13.78 28.57 11.26
C GLN A 368 12.76 29.43 10.52
N PHE A 369 11.50 29.04 10.48
CA PHE A 369 10.42 29.75 9.81
C PHE A 369 9.52 30.56 10.74
N ASP A 370 9.69 30.47 12.08
CA ASP A 370 8.84 31.14 13.08
C ASP A 370 8.84 32.69 12.93
N ASP A 371 9.93 33.26 12.40
CA ASP A 371 10.12 34.72 12.28
C ASP A 371 9.87 35.26 10.87
N LEU A 372 9.28 34.47 9.95
CA LEU A 372 9.09 34.83 8.54
C LEU A 372 7.67 35.34 8.20
N ASP A 373 6.82 35.63 9.19
CA ASP A 373 5.46 36.22 9.04
C ASP A 373 5.50 37.78 8.91
#